data_777677a460a8cc252b3b0fe9c5c224b6
#
_entry.id   777677a460a8cc252b3b0fe9c5c224b6
#
_cell.length_a   1.000
_cell.length_b   1.000
_cell.length_c   1.000
_cell.angle_alpha   90.00
_cell.angle_beta   90.00
_cell.angle_gamma   90.00
#
_symmetry.space_group_name_H-M   'P 1'
#
loop_
_entity.id
_entity.type
_entity.pdbx_description
1 polymer ?
#
loop_
_entity_poly.entity_id
_entity_poly.type
_entity_poly.pdbx_seq_one_letter_code
_entity_poly.pdbx_strand_id
1 'polypeptide(L)' 'MGECKIDHSREDVQKKYESQKEFLPEEFHPMFNQFFEKDHTQDILNEVFHLLKKYDLATEEERSERNYRMKLVLMNV' A
#
# COMPACT_ATOMS: atom_id res chain seq x y z
N MET A 1 2.01 -21.48 8.53
CA MET A 1 2.33 -21.12 8.33
C MET A 1 2.80 -20.53 8.05
N GLY A 2 2.98 -20.24 8.07
CA GLY A 2 3.36 -19.61 7.75
C GLY A 2 3.83 -19.09 7.61
N GLU A 3 4.08 -19.01 7.61
CA GLU A 3 4.59 -18.54 7.31
C GLU A 3 5.02 -17.68 6.84
N CYS A 4 4.90 -17.56 6.68
CA CYS A 4 5.25 -16.47 5.90
C CYS A 4 5.14 -15.21 6.55
N LYS A 5 5.87 -14.94 7.45
CA LYS A 5 5.86 -13.73 8.00
C LYS A 5 6.95 -12.96 7.47
N ILE A 6 6.79 -12.44 6.27
CA ILE A 6 7.74 -11.52 5.74
C ILE A 6 7.30 -10.16 6.21
N ASP A 7 8.03 -9.61 7.14
CA ASP A 7 7.78 -8.24 7.59
C ASP A 7 8.40 -7.29 6.60
N HIS A 8 7.60 -6.39 6.07
CA HIS A 8 8.05 -5.42 5.08
C HIS A 8 8.45 -4.13 5.77
N SER A 9 9.64 -3.66 5.44
CA SER A 9 10.12 -2.41 6.01
C SER A 9 9.43 -1.23 5.32
N ARG A 10 9.57 -0.05 5.92
CA ARG A 10 9.06 1.17 5.31
C ARG A 10 9.66 1.36 3.92
N GLU A 11 10.93 1.04 3.78
CA GLU A 11 11.61 1.16 2.49
C GLU A 11 11.03 0.20 1.47
N ASP A 12 10.69 -1.01 1.89
CA ASP A 12 10.07 -1.97 0.99
C ASP A 12 8.72 -1.47 0.48
N VAL A 13 7.93 -0.89 1.39
CA VAL A 13 6.63 -0.34 1.03
C VAL A 13 6.81 0.82 0.06
N GLN A 14 7.80 1.67 0.32
CA GLN A 14 8.05 2.81 -0.55
C GLN A 14 8.46 2.37 -1.95
N LYS A 15 9.33 1.37 -2.03
CA LYS A 15 9.75 0.85 -3.33
C LYS A 15 8.58 0.25 -4.09
N LYS A 16 7.72 -0.48 -3.37
CA LYS A 16 6.54 -1.07 -3.99
C LYS A 16 5.61 0.03 -4.49
N TYR A 17 5.43 1.07 -3.70
CA TYR A 17 4.62 2.20 -4.12
C TYR A 17 5.18 2.85 -5.38
N GLU A 18 6.50 3.07 -5.41
CA GLU A 18 7.13 3.70 -6.56
C GLU A 18 6.92 2.89 -7.83
N SER A 19 6.89 1.57 -7.70
CA SER A 19 6.70 0.71 -8.87
C SER A 19 5.25 0.68 -9.34
N GLN A 20 4.30 1.03 -8.47
CA GLN A 20 2.88 0.94 -8.80
C GLN A 20 2.19 2.29 -8.92
N LYS A 21 2.86 3.37 -8.57
CA LYS A 21 2.19 4.66 -8.43
C LYS A 21 1.56 5.17 -9.71
N GLU A 22 2.12 4.83 -10.85
CA GLU A 22 1.55 5.29 -12.12
C GLU A 22 0.22 4.62 -12.42
N PHE A 23 -0.06 3.50 -11.78
CA PHE A 23 -1.32 2.79 -11.96
C PHE A 23 -2.35 3.20 -10.91
N LEU A 24 -1.94 3.93 -9.88
CA LEU A 24 -2.81 4.35 -8.80
C LEU A 24 -3.51 5.66 -9.15
N PRO A 25 -4.74 5.88 -8.62
CA PRO A 25 -5.39 7.18 -8.77
C PRO A 25 -4.49 8.29 -8.22
N GLU A 26 -4.55 9.45 -8.85
CA GLU A 26 -3.70 10.56 -8.44
C GLU A 26 -3.96 10.99 -7.01
N GLU A 27 -5.18 10.82 -6.53
CA GLU A 27 -5.52 11.23 -5.18
C GLU A 27 -4.71 10.48 -4.12
N PHE A 28 -4.18 9.33 -4.47
CA PHE A 28 -3.37 8.56 -3.52
C PHE A 28 -1.95 9.07 -3.40
N HIS A 29 -1.46 9.82 -4.37
CA HIS A 29 -0.08 10.27 -4.33
C HIS A 29 0.22 11.16 -3.11
N PRO A 30 -0.55 12.23 -2.84
CA PRO A 30 -0.30 13.01 -1.63
C PRO A 30 -0.57 12.22 -0.36
N MET A 31 -1.53 11.29 -0.40
CA MET A 31 -1.81 10.47 0.77
C MET A 31 -0.62 9.58 1.12
N PHE A 32 0.01 8.98 0.12
CA PHE A 32 1.20 8.18 0.36
C PHE A 32 2.38 9.02 0.79
N ASN A 33 2.51 10.23 0.25
CA ASN A 33 3.58 11.12 0.70
C ASN A 33 3.46 11.40 2.20
N GLN A 34 2.25 11.67 2.67
CA GLN A 34 2.03 11.86 4.10
C GLN A 34 2.25 10.59 4.89
N PHE A 35 1.85 9.46 4.32
CA PHE A 35 2.05 8.17 4.96
C PHE A 35 3.53 7.93 5.25
N PHE A 36 4.38 8.21 4.28
CA PHE A 36 5.81 7.96 4.43
C PHE A 36 6.51 8.96 5.33
N GLU A 37 5.85 10.05 5.69
CA GLU A 37 6.41 11.00 6.63
C GLU A 37 6.22 10.60 8.08
N LYS A 38 5.37 9.59 8.32
CA LYS A 38 5.05 9.13 9.67
C LYS A 38 5.58 7.74 9.90
N ASP A 39 5.71 7.39 11.18
CA ASP A 39 6.07 6.02 11.55
C ASP A 39 4.80 5.19 11.68
N HIS A 40 4.88 3.96 11.27
CA HIS A 40 3.71 3.06 11.29
C HIS A 40 4.10 1.72 11.90
N THR A 41 3.09 1.01 12.40
CA THR A 41 3.32 -0.32 12.93
C THR A 41 3.65 -1.29 11.81
N GLN A 42 4.24 -2.41 12.18
CA GLN A 42 4.57 -3.43 11.18
C GLN A 42 3.32 -3.97 10.50
N ASP A 43 2.21 -4.08 11.25
CA ASP A 43 0.96 -4.56 10.68
C ASP A 43 0.47 -3.64 9.56
N ILE A 44 0.58 -2.34 9.77
CA ILE A 44 0.14 -1.37 8.76
C ILE A 44 1.05 -1.43 7.54
N LEU A 45 2.35 -1.51 7.77
CA LEU A 45 3.30 -1.61 6.66
C LEU A 45 3.04 -2.85 5.81
N ASN A 46 2.80 -3.98 6.48
CA ASN A 46 2.52 -5.22 5.78
C ASN A 46 1.22 -5.13 4.98
N GLU A 47 0.20 -4.54 5.56
CA GLU A 47 -1.08 -4.44 4.88
C GLU A 47 -0.96 -3.56 3.63
N VAL A 48 -0.31 -2.41 3.76
CA VAL A 48 -0.15 -1.50 2.62
C VAL A 48 0.68 -2.18 1.52
N PHE A 49 1.73 -2.90 1.92
CA PHE A 49 2.53 -3.62 0.94
C PHE A 49 1.69 -4.62 0.16
N HIS A 50 0.85 -5.38 0.85
CA HIS A 50 0.01 -6.37 0.19
C HIS A 50 -1.02 -5.71 -0.73
N LEU A 51 -1.52 -4.55 -0.37
CA LEU A 51 -2.47 -3.85 -1.21
C LEU A 51 -1.81 -3.30 -2.47
N LEU A 52 -0.53 -2.96 -2.39
CA LEU A 52 0.22 -2.48 -3.55
C LEU A 52 0.74 -3.61 -4.43
N LYS A 53 0.96 -4.78 -3.85
CA LYS A 53 1.58 -5.87 -4.56
C LYS A 53 0.74 -6.29 -5.77
N LYS A 54 1.35 -6.29 -6.94
CA LYS A 54 0.70 -6.70 -8.19
C LYS A 54 -0.57 -5.88 -8.50
N TYR A 55 -0.59 -4.64 -8.04
CA TYR A 55 -1.72 -3.78 -8.31
C TYR A 55 -1.93 -3.60 -9.81
N ASP A 56 -0.85 -3.50 -10.55
CA ASP A 56 -0.91 -3.31 -12.00
C ASP A 56 -1.51 -4.51 -12.72
N LEU A 57 -1.50 -5.68 -12.10
CA LEU A 57 -2.05 -6.90 -12.68
C LEU A 57 -3.47 -7.19 -12.19
N ALA A 58 -3.98 -6.40 -11.26
CA ALA A 58 -5.30 -6.63 -10.70
C ALA A 58 -6.40 -6.20 -11.65
N THR A 59 -7.55 -6.86 -11.55
CA THR A 59 -8.72 -6.46 -12.32
C THR A 59 -9.27 -5.13 -11.79
N GLU A 60 -10.19 -4.53 -12.55
CA GLU A 60 -10.81 -3.28 -12.11
C GLU A 60 -11.55 -3.45 -10.80
N GLU A 61 -12.22 -4.58 -10.64
CA GLU A 61 -12.94 -4.86 -9.40
C GLU A 61 -11.97 -4.98 -8.23
N GLU A 62 -10.88 -5.70 -8.43
CA GLU A 62 -9.87 -5.84 -7.40
C GLU A 62 -9.23 -4.51 -7.06
N ARG A 63 -8.97 -3.69 -8.06
CA ARG A 63 -8.38 -2.37 -7.83
C ARG A 63 -9.33 -1.50 -7.03
N SER A 64 -10.61 -1.55 -7.33
CA SER A 64 -11.61 -0.79 -6.59
C SER A 64 -11.61 -1.18 -5.12
N GLU A 65 -11.58 -2.48 -4.86
CA GLU A 65 -11.56 -2.98 -3.49
C GLU A 65 -10.29 -2.57 -2.77
N ARG A 66 -9.15 -2.71 -3.45
CA ARG A 66 -7.88 -2.31 -2.87
C ARG A 66 -7.82 -0.81 -2.62
N ASN A 67 -8.37 -0.03 -3.55
CA ASN A 67 -8.41 1.43 -3.38
C ASN A 67 -9.20 1.81 -2.14
N TYR A 68 -10.34 1.15 -1.95
CA TYR A 68 -11.15 1.39 -0.77
C TYR A 68 -10.39 1.10 0.52
N ARG A 69 -9.71 -0.05 0.57
CA ARG A 69 -8.95 -0.43 1.75
C ARG A 69 -7.76 0.48 1.97
N MET A 70 -7.05 0.82 0.90
CA MET A 70 -5.91 1.74 1.02
C MET A 70 -6.36 3.09 1.55
N LYS A 71 -7.50 3.58 1.06
CA LYS A 71 -8.01 4.86 1.51
C LYS A 71 -8.32 4.83 3.00
N LEU A 72 -8.94 3.74 3.46
CA LEU A 72 -9.24 3.61 4.88
C LEU A 72 -7.97 3.61 5.73
N VAL A 73 -6.97 2.86 5.30
CA VAL A 73 -5.73 2.77 6.05
C VAL A 73 -5.02 4.12 6.05
N LEU A 74 -4.88 4.74 4.88
CA LEU A 74 -4.14 5.99 4.75
C LEU A 74 -4.81 7.15 5.48
N MET A 75 -6.13 7.13 5.56
CA MET A 75 -6.85 8.20 6.26
C MET A 75 -6.84 8.02 7.77
N ASN A 76 -6.56 6.82 8.26
CA ASN A 76 -6.61 6.54 9.68
C ASN A 76 -5.24 6.48 10.35
N VAL A 77 -4.19 6.80 9.66
CA VAL A 77 -2.84 6.77 10.24
C VAL A 77 -2.21 8.14 10.30
#